data_0936e01565c32c422c43ae0e71139794
#
_entry.id   0936e01565c32c422c43ae0e71139794
#
_cell.length_a   1.000
_cell.length_b   1.000
_cell.length_c   1.000
_cell.angle_alpha   90.00
_cell.angle_beta   90.00
_cell.angle_gamma   90.00
#
_symmetry.space_group_name_H-M   'P 1'
#
loop_
_entity.id
_entity.type
_entity.pdbx_description
1 polymer ?
#
loop_
_entity_poly.entity_id
_entity_poly.type
_entity_poly.pdbx_seq_one_letter_code
_entity_poly.pdbx_strand_id
1 'polypeptide(L)'
;MKKHLIAWGILSTMFMANTFAQKDIDRPIMGWSSWNTYHVNISEELIKQQADALIKHGLKEAGYNYINIDDGFFGHRDETGKMHPHPDRFPNGMKVVSDYI
;
A
#
# COMPACT_ATOMS: atom_id res chain seq x y z
N MET A 1 59.07 -43.24 -6.13
CA MET A 1 58.42 -42.06 -6.73
C MET A 1 57.06 -41.86 -6.14
N LYS A 2 56.91 -40.90 -5.21
CA LYS A 2 55.61 -40.59 -4.58
C LYS A 2 54.95 -39.44 -5.36
N LYS A 3 53.82 -39.75 -6.01
CA LYS A 3 52.99 -38.75 -6.71
C LYS A 3 52.10 -38.05 -5.70
N HIS A 4 52.33 -36.79 -5.44
CA HIS A 4 51.45 -35.94 -4.63
C HIS A 4 50.28 -35.48 -5.49
N LEU A 5 49.07 -36.01 -5.17
CA LEU A 5 47.80 -35.48 -5.72
C LEU A 5 47.47 -34.24 -4.90
N ILE A 6 47.50 -33.09 -5.53
CA ILE A 6 46.98 -31.84 -4.97
C ILE A 6 45.51 -31.80 -5.32
N ALA A 7 44.67 -32.00 -4.31
CA ALA A 7 43.23 -31.82 -4.42
C ALA A 7 42.92 -30.32 -4.38
N TRP A 8 42.47 -29.78 -5.49
CA TRP A 8 41.94 -28.41 -5.56
C TRP A 8 40.48 -28.45 -5.07
N GLY A 9 40.28 -28.03 -3.83
CA GLY A 9 38.95 -27.77 -3.31
C GLY A 9 38.37 -26.49 -3.92
N ILE A 10 37.40 -26.64 -4.80
CA ILE A 10 36.61 -25.52 -5.31
C ILE A 10 35.63 -25.14 -4.19
N LEU A 11 35.94 -24.07 -3.46
CA LEU A 11 35.05 -23.42 -2.52
C LEU A 11 33.99 -22.64 -3.31
N SER A 12 32.86 -23.29 -3.60
CA SER A 12 31.73 -22.67 -4.21
C SER A 12 31.02 -21.77 -3.18
N THR A 13 31.35 -20.51 -3.16
CA THR A 13 30.58 -19.52 -2.41
C THR A 13 29.24 -19.32 -3.11
N MET A 14 28.19 -19.96 -2.56
CA MET A 14 26.80 -19.63 -2.91
C MET A 14 26.53 -18.20 -2.50
N PHE A 15 26.59 -17.29 -3.45
CA PHE A 15 26.00 -15.96 -3.33
C PHE A 15 24.49 -16.16 -3.30
N MET A 16 23.89 -16.12 -2.11
CA MET A 16 22.44 -15.96 -1.94
C MET A 16 22.12 -14.54 -2.42
N ALA A 17 21.85 -14.41 -3.70
CA ALA A 17 21.20 -13.22 -4.22
C ALA A 17 19.79 -13.17 -3.59
N ASN A 18 19.61 -12.33 -2.57
CA ASN A 18 18.29 -11.90 -2.17
C ASN A 18 17.69 -11.11 -3.33
N THR A 19 17.07 -11.80 -4.26
CA THR A 19 16.16 -11.19 -5.20
C THR A 19 14.98 -10.69 -4.39
N PHE A 20 15.01 -9.42 -4.00
CA PHE A 20 13.77 -8.73 -3.68
C PHE A 20 12.93 -8.87 -4.95
N ALA A 21 11.93 -9.75 -4.91
CA ALA A 21 10.97 -9.85 -5.98
C ALA A 21 10.37 -8.45 -6.14
N GLN A 22 10.84 -7.72 -7.12
CA GLN A 22 10.16 -6.52 -7.58
C GLN A 22 8.78 -7.01 -7.96
N LYS A 23 7.79 -6.58 -7.18
CA LYS A 23 6.40 -6.94 -7.43
C LYS A 23 6.08 -6.37 -8.81
N ASP A 24 6.09 -7.23 -9.82
CA ASP A 24 5.76 -6.85 -11.18
C ASP A 24 4.36 -6.26 -11.15
N ILE A 25 4.28 -4.94 -11.35
CA ILE A 25 3.00 -4.25 -11.56
C ILE A 25 2.61 -4.48 -13.02
N ASP A 26 2.41 -5.75 -13.38
CA ASP A 26 1.94 -6.14 -14.71
C ASP A 26 0.46 -5.83 -14.95
N ARG A 27 -0.25 -5.35 -13.93
CA ARG A 27 -1.68 -5.10 -13.98
C ARG A 27 -2.00 -3.70 -13.47
N PRO A 28 -3.00 -3.05 -14.05
CA PRO A 28 -3.53 -1.81 -13.49
C PRO A 28 -3.91 -2.01 -12.02
N ILE A 29 -3.73 -0.97 -11.21
CA ILE A 29 -4.19 -0.98 -9.82
C ILE A 29 -5.70 -1.16 -9.82
N MET A 30 -6.15 -2.20 -9.10
CA MET A 30 -7.57 -2.51 -8.94
C MET A 30 -8.03 -2.06 -7.57
N GLY A 31 -9.01 -1.18 -7.52
CA GLY A 31 -9.51 -0.62 -6.27
C GLY A 31 -10.72 0.27 -6.47
N TRP A 32 -11.15 0.86 -5.39
CA TRP A 32 -12.21 1.84 -5.33
C TRP A 32 -11.62 3.24 -5.20
N SER A 33 -12.23 4.23 -5.85
CA SER A 33 -11.87 5.64 -5.75
C SER A 33 -13.07 6.49 -5.35
N SER A 34 -12.86 7.47 -4.48
CA SER A 34 -13.92 8.24 -3.86
C SER A 34 -14.55 9.28 -4.78
N TRP A 35 -13.79 9.79 -5.76
CA TRP A 35 -14.17 11.01 -6.48
C TRP A 35 -15.49 10.93 -7.25
N ASN A 36 -15.65 9.92 -8.07
CA ASN A 36 -16.77 9.86 -9.01
C ASN A 36 -18.16 9.85 -8.35
N THR A 37 -18.24 9.38 -7.10
CA THR A 37 -19.51 9.31 -6.37
C THR A 37 -19.65 10.44 -5.36
N TYR A 38 -18.58 10.77 -4.65
CA TYR A 38 -18.66 11.62 -3.47
C TYR A 38 -18.00 12.98 -3.65
N HIS A 39 -17.15 13.17 -4.67
CA HIS A 39 -16.36 14.37 -4.84
C HIS A 39 -15.61 14.70 -3.53
N VAL A 40 -15.70 15.92 -3.04
CA VAL A 40 -15.11 16.36 -1.77
C VAL A 40 -15.90 15.92 -0.53
N ASN A 41 -17.10 15.35 -0.70
CA ASN A 41 -18.00 14.98 0.40
C ASN A 41 -17.65 13.59 0.96
N ILE A 42 -16.43 13.43 1.42
CA ILE A 42 -15.90 12.23 2.04
C ILE A 42 -15.64 12.46 3.53
N SER A 43 -15.63 11.38 4.30
CA SER A 43 -15.29 11.39 5.72
C SER A 43 -14.59 10.11 6.11
N GLU A 44 -13.95 10.11 7.27
CA GLU A 44 -13.35 8.93 7.88
C GLU A 44 -14.33 7.74 7.92
N GLU A 45 -15.56 7.98 8.38
CA GLU A 45 -16.60 6.97 8.48
C GLU A 45 -16.99 6.43 7.09
N LEU A 46 -17.19 7.30 6.11
CA LEU A 46 -17.54 6.90 4.75
C LEU A 46 -16.45 6.00 4.14
N ILE A 47 -15.18 6.36 4.28
CA ILE A 47 -14.07 5.57 3.72
C ILE A 47 -14.02 4.17 4.36
N LYS A 48 -14.20 4.07 5.68
CA LYS A 48 -14.27 2.79 6.38
C LYS A 48 -15.44 1.93 5.89
N GLN A 49 -16.62 2.52 5.72
CA GLN A 49 -17.79 1.83 5.18
C GLN A 49 -17.57 1.30 3.75
N GLN A 50 -16.87 2.05 2.91
CA GLN A 50 -16.53 1.59 1.56
C GLN A 50 -15.52 0.43 1.58
N ALA A 51 -14.54 0.48 2.48
CA ALA A 51 -13.60 -0.64 2.67
C ALA A 51 -14.34 -1.91 3.12
N ASP A 52 -15.22 -1.80 4.10
CA ASP A 52 -16.06 -2.91 4.57
C ASP A 52 -16.95 -3.47 3.45
N ALA A 53 -17.51 -2.60 2.61
CA ALA A 53 -18.32 -3.00 1.47
C ALA A 53 -17.54 -3.80 0.44
N LEU A 54 -16.28 -3.43 0.14
CA LEU A 54 -15.42 -4.20 -0.75
C LEU A 54 -15.20 -5.63 -0.24
N ILE A 55 -14.97 -5.78 1.05
CA ILE A 55 -14.81 -7.09 1.69
C ILE A 55 -16.12 -7.86 1.63
N LYS A 56 -17.19 -7.26 2.10
CA LYS A 56 -18.53 -7.90 2.19
C LYS A 56 -19.02 -8.42 0.84
N HIS A 57 -18.70 -7.74 -0.24
CA HIS A 57 -19.15 -8.11 -1.58
C HIS A 57 -18.10 -8.92 -2.39
N GLY A 58 -17.04 -9.42 -1.75
CA GLY A 58 -16.05 -10.30 -2.36
C GLY A 58 -15.11 -9.60 -3.34
N LEU A 59 -15.07 -8.26 -3.33
CA LEU A 59 -14.22 -7.51 -4.26
C LEU A 59 -12.74 -7.62 -3.89
N LYS A 60 -12.42 -7.73 -2.60
CA LYS A 60 -11.05 -7.94 -2.14
C LYS A 60 -10.49 -9.27 -2.67
N GLU A 61 -11.26 -10.35 -2.58
CA GLU A 61 -10.89 -11.68 -3.09
C GLU A 61 -10.77 -11.68 -4.62
N ALA A 62 -11.53 -10.83 -5.30
CA ALA A 62 -11.43 -10.63 -6.75
C ALA A 62 -10.21 -9.77 -7.16
N GLY A 63 -9.45 -9.24 -6.20
CA GLY A 63 -8.21 -8.49 -6.47
C GLY A 63 -8.32 -6.97 -6.34
N TYR A 64 -9.48 -6.44 -5.91
CA TYR A 64 -9.66 -5.00 -5.66
C TYR A 64 -9.10 -4.64 -4.27
N ASN A 65 -7.78 -4.44 -4.19
CA ASN A 65 -7.03 -4.33 -2.94
C ASN A 65 -6.64 -2.90 -2.58
N TYR A 66 -7.16 -1.91 -3.31
CA TYR A 66 -6.82 -0.51 -3.08
C TYR A 66 -8.05 0.32 -2.76
N ILE A 67 -7.90 1.21 -1.79
CA ILE A 67 -8.82 2.30 -1.51
C ILE A 67 -8.08 3.59 -1.86
N ASN A 68 -8.52 4.26 -2.89
CA ASN A 68 -7.98 5.54 -3.31
C ASN A 68 -8.86 6.68 -2.78
N ILE A 69 -8.31 7.44 -1.84
CA ILE A 69 -8.96 8.63 -1.32
C ILE A 69 -8.53 9.81 -2.19
N ASP A 70 -9.48 10.37 -2.90
CA ASP A 70 -9.29 11.52 -3.76
C ASP A 70 -9.36 12.83 -2.98
N ASP A 71 -9.62 13.96 -3.62
CA ASP A 71 -9.73 15.25 -2.95
C ASP A 71 -10.82 15.25 -1.85
N GLY A 72 -10.73 16.21 -0.92
CA GLY A 72 -11.64 16.35 0.22
C GLY A 72 -11.07 15.91 1.56
N PHE A 73 -9.91 15.24 1.59
CA PHE A 73 -9.32 14.78 2.86
C PHE A 73 -8.48 15.85 3.56
N PHE A 74 -7.93 16.82 2.86
CA PHE A 74 -7.10 17.84 3.46
C PHE A 74 -7.91 19.03 3.98
N GLY A 75 -7.43 19.65 5.07
CA GLY A 75 -8.00 20.84 5.66
C GLY A 75 -7.20 22.09 5.36
N HIS A 76 -5.96 22.14 5.80
CA HIS A 76 -5.08 23.31 5.64
C HIS A 76 -3.60 22.90 5.66
N ARG A 77 -2.74 23.84 5.32
CA ARG A 77 -1.30 23.75 5.59
C ARG A 77 -0.96 24.68 6.76
N ASP A 78 -0.10 24.21 7.64
CA ASP A 78 0.43 25.05 8.72
C ASP A 78 1.57 25.96 8.22
N GLU A 79 2.12 26.75 9.12
CA GLU A 79 3.20 27.70 8.83
C GLU A 79 4.48 27.04 8.30
N THR A 80 4.66 25.75 8.55
CA THR A 80 5.79 24.96 8.04
C THR A 80 5.50 24.36 6.66
N GLY A 81 4.30 24.52 6.13
CA GLY A 81 3.84 23.94 4.88
C GLY A 81 3.31 22.51 5.02
N LYS A 82 3.29 21.96 6.23
CA LYS A 82 2.77 20.62 6.49
C LYS A 82 1.25 20.60 6.30
N MET A 83 0.77 19.60 5.57
CA MET A 83 -0.65 19.39 5.34
C MET A 83 -1.31 18.70 6.53
N HIS A 84 -2.49 19.20 6.91
CA HIS A 84 -3.33 18.63 7.94
C HIS A 84 -4.65 18.14 7.34
N PRO A 85 -5.20 17.01 7.82
CA PRO A 85 -6.50 16.54 7.36
C PRO A 85 -7.61 17.51 7.74
N HIS A 86 -8.73 17.40 7.01
CA HIS A 86 -9.92 18.22 7.30
C HIS A 86 -10.47 17.87 8.69
N PRO A 87 -10.59 18.84 9.62
CA PRO A 87 -10.88 18.56 11.03
C PRO A 87 -12.25 17.88 11.25
N ASP A 88 -13.26 18.27 10.48
CA ASP A 88 -14.60 17.69 10.64
C ASP A 88 -14.77 16.37 9.91
N ARG A 89 -14.07 16.18 8.78
CA ARG A 89 -14.21 14.98 7.96
C ARG A 89 -13.31 13.84 8.43
N PHE A 90 -12.12 14.18 8.96
CA PHE A 90 -11.10 13.25 9.43
C PHE A 90 -10.58 13.66 10.80
N PRO A 91 -11.46 13.69 11.83
CA PRO A 91 -11.13 14.22 13.16
C PRO A 91 -10.02 13.43 13.85
N ASN A 92 -9.87 12.14 13.53
CA ASN A 92 -8.85 11.28 14.13
C ASN A 92 -7.59 11.15 13.23
N GLY A 93 -7.54 11.90 12.14
CA GLY A 93 -6.42 11.92 11.19
C GLY A 93 -6.40 10.76 10.21
N MET A 94 -5.57 10.90 9.17
CA MET A 94 -5.51 9.92 8.07
C MET A 94 -4.89 8.58 8.50
N LYS A 95 -4.04 8.58 9.54
CA LYS A 95 -3.43 7.33 10.02
C LYS A 95 -4.48 6.34 10.54
N VAL A 96 -5.51 6.81 11.23
CA VAL A 96 -6.59 5.93 11.73
C VAL A 96 -7.34 5.28 10.56
N VAL A 97 -7.52 5.99 9.47
CA VAL A 97 -8.16 5.45 8.26
C VAL A 97 -7.27 4.40 7.60
N SER A 98 -5.97 4.72 7.42
CA SER A 98 -5.03 3.79 6.78
C SER A 98 -4.77 2.53 7.60
N ASP A 99 -4.84 2.62 8.94
CA ASP A 99 -4.68 1.46 9.81
C ASP A 99 -5.92 0.55 9.80
N TYR A 100 -7.09 1.11 9.47
CA TYR A 100 -8.35 0.37 9.39
C TYR A 100 -8.46 -0.45 8.11
N ILE A 101 -7.97 0.07 7.00
CA ILE A 101 -8.04 -0.53 5.67
C ILE A 101 -7.03 -1.68 5.51
#